data_d0f63c82575a636fc2258202f7572e6f
#
_entry.id   d0f63c82575a636fc2258202f7572e6f
#
_cell.length_a   1.000
_cell.length_b   1.000
_cell.length_c   1.000
_cell.angle_alpha   90.00
_cell.angle_beta   90.00
_cell.angle_gamma   90.00
#
_symmetry.space_group_name_H-M   'P 1'
#
loop_
_entity.id
_entity.type
_entity.pdbx_description
1 polymer ?
#
loop_
_entity_poly.entity_id
_entity_poly.type
_entity_poly.pdbx_seq_one_letter_code
_entity_poly.pdbx_strand_id
1 'polypeptide(L)'
;LIVNLNFYPMKQTTFTAFARECIVRLEEEGRFSTAHLYKNALRSYSEYLKKPVVQFSDISRERLWGYQRKLNDEGHLSNTVSTYMRMLRSIYNQGTDLDYAPFVNRLFHDVYTGIDSNHKKALQRHELKTLLYTDPGTDVLRRIQH
;
A
#
# COMPACT_ATOMS: atom_id res chain seq x y z
N LEU A 1 13.35 13.45 -34.57
CA LEU A 1 12.29 13.52 -35.54
C LEU A 1 11.63 12.17 -35.74
N ILE A 2 11.94 11.58 -36.89
CA ILE A 2 11.37 10.29 -37.21
C ILE A 2 11.74 9.24 -36.19
N VAL A 3 12.92 9.31 -35.65
CA VAL A 3 13.37 8.39 -34.62
C VAL A 3 12.44 8.39 -33.41
N ASN A 4 11.71 9.46 -33.20
CA ASN A 4 10.80 9.55 -32.09
C ASN A 4 9.51 8.80 -32.33
N LEU A 5 9.28 8.28 -33.52
CA LEU A 5 8.09 7.49 -33.79
C LEU A 5 8.05 6.20 -32.97
N ASN A 6 9.21 5.67 -32.65
CA ASN A 6 9.31 4.44 -31.85
C ASN A 6 9.63 4.70 -30.40
N PHE A 7 9.75 5.97 -30.05
CA PHE A 7 10.07 6.36 -28.68
C PHE A 7 9.01 7.32 -28.18
N TYR A 8 8.31 6.91 -27.14
CA TYR A 8 7.31 7.75 -26.49
C TYR A 8 7.88 8.21 -25.16
N PRO A 9 8.24 9.49 -25.05
CA PRO A 9 8.69 10.00 -23.77
C PRO A 9 7.54 9.88 -22.76
N MET A 10 7.87 9.51 -21.53
CA MET A 10 6.89 9.45 -20.47
C MET A 10 6.31 10.84 -20.25
N LYS A 11 5.04 10.89 -19.90
CA LYS A 11 4.41 12.17 -19.54
C LYS A 11 5.08 12.71 -18.29
N GLN A 12 5.21 14.02 -18.26
CA GLN A 12 5.93 14.69 -17.18
C GLN A 12 5.00 14.97 -16.01
N THR A 13 5.17 14.22 -14.94
CA THR A 13 4.51 14.51 -13.67
C THR A 13 5.30 13.85 -12.56
N THR A 14 5.05 14.26 -11.32
CA THR A 14 5.66 13.61 -10.16
C THR A 14 4.70 12.58 -9.60
N PHE A 15 5.26 11.63 -8.85
CA PHE A 15 4.44 10.66 -8.13
C PHE A 15 3.48 11.38 -7.18
N THR A 16 3.97 12.40 -6.48
CA THR A 16 3.15 13.19 -5.55
C THR A 16 1.97 13.85 -6.26
N ALA A 17 2.23 14.53 -7.38
CA ALA A 17 1.17 15.21 -8.12
C ALA A 17 0.13 14.22 -8.63
N PHE A 18 0.59 13.11 -9.20
CA PHE A 18 -0.32 12.09 -9.71
C PHE A 18 -1.11 11.44 -8.58
N ALA A 19 -0.46 11.15 -7.46
CA ALA A 19 -1.15 10.58 -6.29
C ALA A 19 -2.27 11.49 -5.81
N ARG A 20 -2.02 12.79 -5.80
CA ARG A 20 -3.05 13.76 -5.40
C ARG A 20 -4.23 13.77 -6.36
N GLU A 21 -3.98 13.63 -7.65
CA GLU A 21 -5.06 13.49 -8.63
C GLU A 21 -5.89 12.23 -8.36
N CYS A 22 -5.24 11.13 -8.03
CA CYS A 22 -5.93 9.89 -7.68
C CYS A 22 -6.78 10.08 -6.42
N ILE A 23 -6.25 10.78 -5.43
CA ILE A 23 -6.95 11.05 -4.18
C ILE A 23 -8.20 11.88 -4.44
N VAL A 24 -8.08 12.94 -5.24
CA VAL A 24 -9.23 13.79 -5.57
C VAL A 24 -10.31 12.98 -6.27
N ARG A 25 -9.91 12.14 -7.22
CA ARG A 25 -10.86 11.29 -7.94
C ARG A 25 -11.60 10.34 -7.00
N LEU A 26 -10.86 9.73 -6.06
CA LEU A 26 -11.48 8.86 -5.05
C LEU A 26 -12.49 9.62 -4.19
N GLU A 27 -12.13 10.83 -3.79
CA GLU A 27 -13.04 11.66 -2.99
C GLU A 27 -14.29 12.05 -3.77
N GLU A 28 -14.13 12.38 -5.04
CA GLU A 28 -15.27 12.67 -5.91
C GLU A 28 -16.20 11.47 -6.08
N GLU A 29 -15.64 10.27 -6.03
CA GLU A 29 -16.40 9.02 -6.10
C GLU A 29 -17.01 8.62 -4.76
N GLY A 30 -16.76 9.39 -3.70
CA GLY A 30 -17.23 9.08 -2.36
C GLY A 30 -16.41 8.01 -1.64
N ARG A 31 -15.25 7.64 -2.19
CA ARG A 31 -14.40 6.61 -1.60
C ARG A 31 -13.38 7.24 -0.65
N PHE A 32 -13.90 7.83 0.41
CA PHE A 32 -13.09 8.61 1.34
C PHE A 32 -12.09 7.78 2.13
N SER A 33 -12.46 6.55 2.50
CA SER A 33 -11.56 5.67 3.25
C SER A 33 -10.32 5.31 2.43
N THR A 34 -10.52 4.97 1.17
CA THR A 34 -9.41 4.65 0.28
C THR A 34 -8.54 5.89 0.03
N ALA A 35 -9.18 7.04 -0.19
CA ALA A 35 -8.45 8.30 -0.36
C ALA A 35 -7.59 8.60 0.86
N HIS A 36 -8.11 8.37 2.05
CA HIS A 36 -7.36 8.58 3.28
C HIS A 36 -6.13 7.67 3.37
N LEU A 37 -6.27 6.41 2.97
CA LEU A 37 -5.16 5.48 2.94
C LEU A 37 -4.09 5.91 1.93
N TYR A 38 -4.50 6.41 0.78
CA TYR A 38 -3.55 6.94 -0.21
C TYR A 38 -2.77 8.13 0.36
N LYS A 39 -3.47 9.04 1.03
CA LYS A 39 -2.82 10.20 1.66
C LYS A 39 -1.80 9.75 2.70
N ASN A 40 -2.17 8.80 3.53
CA ASN A 40 -1.28 8.31 4.58
C ASN A 40 -0.03 7.63 4.01
N ALA A 41 -0.22 6.80 3.00
CA ALA A 41 0.91 6.12 2.36
C ALA A 41 1.85 7.12 1.70
N LEU A 42 1.29 8.09 0.99
CA LEU A 42 2.10 9.13 0.32
C LEU A 42 2.90 9.93 1.35
N ARG A 43 2.24 10.37 2.41
CA ARG A 43 2.91 11.14 3.46
C ARG A 43 4.01 10.33 4.12
N SER A 44 3.72 9.08 4.46
CA SER A 44 4.68 8.21 5.11
C SER A 44 5.92 7.97 4.25
N TYR A 45 5.71 7.72 2.97
CA TYR A 45 6.82 7.49 2.05
C TYR A 45 7.65 8.76 1.84
N SER A 46 6.98 9.90 1.73
CA SER A 46 7.63 11.20 1.61
C SER A 46 8.50 11.48 2.83
N GLU A 47 8.00 11.17 4.02
CA GLU A 47 8.78 11.30 5.26
C GLU A 47 10.01 10.39 5.26
N TYR A 48 9.85 9.16 4.79
CA TYR A 48 10.98 8.24 4.68
C TYR A 48 12.07 8.81 3.76
N LEU A 49 11.66 9.33 2.61
CA LEU A 49 12.61 9.91 1.65
C LEU A 49 13.13 11.26 2.08
N LYS A 50 12.49 11.90 3.05
CA LYS A 50 12.80 13.28 3.49
C LYS A 50 12.69 14.25 2.32
N LYS A 51 11.69 14.05 1.47
CA LYS A 51 11.43 14.87 0.30
C LYS A 51 9.96 15.26 0.28
N PRO A 52 9.65 16.55 0.08
CA PRO A 52 8.24 16.96 -0.01
C PRO A 52 7.58 16.49 -1.29
N VAL A 53 8.36 16.25 -2.33
CA VAL A 53 7.85 15.77 -3.63
C VAL A 53 8.56 14.48 -3.98
N VAL A 54 7.76 13.43 -4.20
CA VAL A 54 8.27 12.12 -4.58
C VAL A 54 8.14 11.97 -6.09
N GLN A 55 9.21 11.57 -6.73
CA GLN A 55 9.21 11.26 -8.16
C GLN A 55 8.86 9.80 -8.38
N PHE A 56 8.41 9.45 -9.59
CA PHE A 56 8.20 8.04 -9.91
C PHE A 56 9.50 7.24 -9.80
N SER A 57 10.62 7.85 -10.13
CA SER A 57 11.93 7.21 -10.00
C SER A 57 12.34 6.96 -8.55
N ASP A 58 11.70 7.63 -7.61
CA ASP A 58 11.95 7.38 -6.19
C ASP A 58 11.28 6.09 -5.71
N ILE A 59 10.40 5.51 -6.52
CA ILE A 59 9.80 4.21 -6.24
C ILE A 59 10.70 3.15 -6.88
N SER A 60 11.58 2.58 -6.10
CA SER A 60 12.51 1.54 -6.55
C SER A 60 12.49 0.39 -5.56
N ARG A 61 12.96 -0.77 -6.01
CA ARG A 61 12.98 -1.95 -5.15
C ARG A 61 13.80 -1.71 -3.88
N GLU A 62 14.95 -1.09 -4.04
CA GLU A 62 15.83 -0.81 -2.90
C GLU A 62 15.20 0.16 -1.91
N ARG A 63 14.60 1.22 -2.42
CA ARG A 63 13.96 2.22 -1.56
C ARG A 63 12.72 1.68 -0.88
N LEU A 64 11.94 0.88 -1.58
CA LEU A 64 10.77 0.24 -0.98
C LEU A 64 11.19 -0.72 0.13
N TRP A 65 12.26 -1.46 -0.08
CA TRP A 65 12.76 -2.37 0.93
C TRP A 65 13.26 -1.60 2.16
N GLY A 66 14.00 -0.52 1.95
CA GLY A 66 14.46 0.33 3.04
C GLY A 66 13.31 0.98 3.79
N TYR A 67 12.27 1.38 3.06
CA TYR A 67 11.07 1.93 3.66
C TYR A 67 10.37 0.89 4.54
N GLN A 68 10.25 -0.33 4.06
CA GLN A 68 9.65 -1.41 4.86
C GLN A 68 10.44 -1.65 6.15
N ARG A 69 11.76 -1.65 6.05
CA ARG A 69 12.60 -1.81 7.24
C ARG A 69 12.35 -0.68 8.24
N LYS A 70 12.27 0.54 7.75
CA LYS A 70 11.99 1.69 8.61
C LYS A 70 10.66 1.51 9.33
N LEU A 71 9.62 1.12 8.61
CA LEU A 71 8.30 0.91 9.20
C LEU A 71 8.34 -0.21 10.26
N ASN A 72 9.04 -1.29 9.97
CA ASN A 72 9.18 -2.38 10.92
C ASN A 72 9.95 -1.93 12.17
N ASP A 73 11.03 -1.17 11.99
CA ASP A 73 11.83 -0.67 13.09
C ASP A 73 11.06 0.30 13.98
N GLU A 74 10.10 1.02 13.39
CA GLU A 74 9.23 1.93 14.13
C GLU A 74 8.07 1.21 14.83
N GLY A 75 7.98 -0.10 14.66
CA GLY A 75 6.98 -0.89 15.35
C GLY A 75 5.61 -0.94 14.68
N HIS A 76 5.51 -0.58 13.40
CA HIS A 76 4.23 -0.67 12.70
C HIS A 76 3.79 -2.11 12.53
N LEU A 77 2.49 -2.34 12.60
CA LEU A 77 1.92 -3.66 12.39
C LEU A 77 2.09 -4.09 10.93
N SER A 78 2.17 -5.40 10.72
CA SER A 78 2.32 -5.96 9.38
C SER A 78 1.22 -5.48 8.43
N ASN A 79 -0.01 -5.40 8.93
CA ASN A 79 -1.13 -4.92 8.09
C ASN A 79 -0.97 -3.46 7.69
N THR A 80 -0.40 -2.64 8.56
CA THR A 80 -0.13 -1.24 8.23
C THR A 80 0.92 -1.14 7.14
N VAL A 81 2.02 -1.89 7.28
CA VAL A 81 3.08 -1.94 6.28
C VAL A 81 2.51 -2.40 4.94
N SER A 82 1.77 -3.49 4.95
CA SER A 82 1.14 -4.04 3.75
C SER A 82 0.19 -3.03 3.10
N THR A 83 -0.62 -2.35 3.90
CA THR A 83 -1.55 -1.35 3.39
C THR A 83 -0.81 -0.23 2.68
N TYR A 84 0.22 0.31 3.30
CA TYR A 84 1.00 1.37 2.68
C TYR A 84 1.65 0.90 1.37
N MET A 85 2.22 -0.29 1.37
CA MET A 85 2.83 -0.83 0.16
C MET A 85 1.82 -1.04 -0.95
N ARG A 86 0.63 -1.54 -0.62
CA ARG A 86 -0.43 -1.73 -1.61
C ARG A 86 -0.94 -0.41 -2.17
N MET A 87 -1.01 0.63 -1.34
CA MET A 87 -1.43 1.95 -1.81
C MET A 87 -0.40 2.53 -2.77
N LEU A 88 0.88 2.46 -2.42
CA LEU A 88 1.95 2.91 -3.31
C LEU A 88 1.94 2.13 -4.63
N ARG A 89 1.74 0.82 -4.55
CA ARG A 89 1.67 -0.03 -5.74
C ARG A 89 0.50 0.36 -6.63
N SER A 90 -0.66 0.60 -6.03
CA SER A 90 -1.85 1.00 -6.78
C SER A 90 -1.61 2.31 -7.53
N ILE A 91 -1.03 3.30 -6.87
CA ILE A 91 -0.72 4.58 -7.50
C ILE A 91 0.30 4.40 -8.62
N TYR A 92 1.36 3.65 -8.36
CA TYR A 92 2.40 3.43 -9.36
C TYR A 92 1.84 2.71 -10.59
N ASN A 93 1.03 1.68 -10.40
CA ASN A 93 0.45 0.94 -11.50
C ASN A 93 -0.49 1.78 -12.34
N GLN A 94 -1.28 2.65 -11.70
CA GLN A 94 -2.12 3.59 -12.43
C GLN A 94 -1.27 4.57 -13.24
N GLY A 95 -0.15 5.02 -12.68
CA GLY A 95 0.78 5.87 -13.38
C GLY A 95 1.39 5.17 -14.59
N THR A 96 1.72 3.90 -14.45
CA THR A 96 2.24 3.09 -15.55
C THR A 96 1.20 2.97 -16.66
N ASP A 97 -0.06 2.72 -16.31
CA ASP A 97 -1.13 2.60 -17.28
C ASP A 97 -1.35 3.88 -18.08
N LEU A 98 -1.05 5.01 -17.50
CA LEU A 98 -1.20 6.33 -18.14
C LEU A 98 0.10 6.88 -18.70
N ASP A 99 1.13 6.08 -18.78
CA ASP A 99 2.43 6.43 -19.32
C ASP A 99 3.17 7.52 -18.53
N TYR A 100 2.88 7.64 -17.24
CA TYR A 100 3.64 8.54 -16.36
C TYR A 100 4.90 7.87 -15.81
N ALA A 101 4.95 6.55 -15.82
CA ALA A 101 6.07 5.80 -15.29
C ALA A 101 6.30 4.54 -16.11
N PRO A 102 7.54 4.05 -16.16
CA PRO A 102 7.82 2.79 -16.85
C PRO A 102 7.33 1.61 -16.04
N PHE A 103 6.95 0.54 -16.75
CA PHE A 103 6.68 -0.72 -16.08
C PHE A 103 8.01 -1.29 -15.55
N VAL A 104 8.02 -1.67 -14.27
CA VAL A 104 9.17 -2.32 -13.66
C VAL A 104 8.72 -3.68 -13.16
N ASN A 105 9.28 -4.73 -13.76
CA ASN A 105 8.92 -6.08 -13.38
C ASN A 105 9.27 -6.35 -11.93
N ARG A 106 8.31 -6.88 -11.17
CA ARG A 106 8.51 -7.29 -9.79
C ARG A 106 8.95 -6.15 -8.86
N LEU A 107 8.50 -4.95 -9.14
CA LEU A 107 8.89 -3.77 -8.36
C LEU A 107 8.55 -3.92 -6.88
N PHE A 108 7.39 -4.47 -6.55
CA PHE A 108 6.94 -4.65 -5.17
C PHE A 108 7.09 -6.11 -4.69
N HIS A 109 7.88 -6.90 -5.39
CA HIS A 109 7.98 -8.32 -5.09
C HIS A 109 8.63 -8.60 -3.73
N ASP A 110 9.62 -7.82 -3.35
CA ASP A 110 10.42 -8.07 -2.15
C ASP A 110 9.87 -7.41 -0.89
N VAL A 111 8.75 -6.72 -1.01
CA VAL A 111 8.12 -6.08 0.13
C VAL A 111 6.76 -6.72 0.42
N TYR A 112 6.33 -6.58 1.66
CA TYR A 112 5.11 -7.22 2.10
C TYR A 112 3.88 -6.46 1.59
N THR A 113 3.11 -7.09 0.73
CA THR A 113 1.89 -6.52 0.17
C THR A 113 0.66 -7.36 0.44
N GLY A 114 0.84 -8.47 1.13
CA GLY A 114 -0.25 -9.39 1.39
C GLY A 114 -0.87 -9.22 2.75
N ILE A 115 -1.69 -10.17 3.11
CA ILE A 115 -2.21 -10.32 4.46
C ILE A 115 -1.40 -11.44 5.09
N ASP A 116 -1.00 -11.27 6.36
CA ASP A 116 -0.30 -12.31 7.08
C ASP A 116 -1.28 -13.43 7.41
N SER A 117 -1.56 -14.27 6.41
CA SER A 117 -2.58 -15.28 6.51
C SER A 117 -2.22 -16.36 7.52
N ASN A 118 -0.95 -16.69 7.65
CA ASN A 118 -0.53 -17.71 8.62
C ASN A 118 -0.76 -17.24 10.04
N HIS A 119 -0.32 -16.02 10.32
CA HIS A 119 -0.52 -15.43 11.63
C HIS A 119 -2.01 -15.23 11.92
N LYS A 120 -2.75 -14.74 10.96
CA LYS A 120 -4.17 -14.50 11.08
C LYS A 120 -4.93 -15.81 11.33
N LYS A 121 -4.59 -16.87 10.60
CA LYS A 121 -5.21 -18.17 10.81
C LYS A 121 -4.91 -18.70 12.19
N ALA A 122 -3.68 -18.57 12.64
CA ALA A 122 -3.29 -19.03 13.97
C ALA A 122 -4.07 -18.31 15.05
N LEU A 123 -4.21 -17.01 14.94
CA LEU A 123 -5.00 -16.21 15.88
C LEU A 123 -6.46 -16.63 15.89
N GLN A 124 -7.05 -16.81 14.71
CA GLN A 124 -8.44 -17.22 14.61
C GLN A 124 -8.68 -18.58 15.27
N ARG A 125 -7.79 -19.52 15.06
CA ARG A 125 -7.91 -20.84 15.70
C ARG A 125 -7.79 -20.74 17.21
N HIS A 126 -6.83 -19.94 17.66
CA HIS A 126 -6.62 -19.73 19.08
C HIS A 126 -7.85 -19.10 19.72
N GLU A 127 -8.39 -18.08 19.11
CA GLU A 127 -9.58 -17.41 19.59
C GLU A 127 -10.78 -18.34 19.65
N LEU A 128 -10.99 -19.13 18.62
CA LEU A 128 -12.08 -20.09 18.58
C LEU A 128 -11.94 -21.14 19.68
N LYS A 129 -10.74 -21.67 19.87
CA LYS A 129 -10.48 -22.61 20.94
C LYS A 129 -10.80 -22.00 22.31
N THR A 130 -10.29 -20.82 22.52
CA THR A 130 -10.50 -20.12 23.79
C THR A 130 -11.98 -19.93 24.05
N LEU A 131 -12.73 -19.48 23.07
CA LEU A 131 -14.14 -19.23 23.20
C LEU A 131 -14.95 -20.50 23.41
N LEU A 132 -14.57 -21.58 22.74
CA LEU A 132 -15.27 -22.85 22.86
C LEU A 132 -15.04 -23.52 24.22
N TYR A 133 -13.85 -23.36 24.78
CA TYR A 133 -13.50 -24.06 26.03
C TYR A 133 -13.59 -23.19 27.25
N THR A 134 -13.65 -21.90 27.12
CA THR A 134 -13.69 -21.01 28.28
C THR A 134 -15.07 -20.89 28.83
N ASP A 135 -16.05 -20.55 28.02
CA ASP A 135 -17.44 -20.47 28.48
C ASP A 135 -18.38 -20.48 27.28
N PRO A 136 -18.89 -21.63 26.91
CA PRO A 136 -19.75 -21.74 25.73
C PRO A 136 -21.08 -21.01 25.90
N GLY A 137 -21.45 -20.62 27.08
CA GLY A 137 -22.69 -19.89 27.30
C GLY A 137 -22.56 -18.40 27.29
N THR A 138 -21.38 -17.87 27.01
CA THR A 138 -21.17 -16.43 27.09
C THR A 138 -21.64 -15.68 25.86
N ASP A 139 -21.89 -14.41 26.10
CA ASP A 139 -22.22 -13.50 25.01
C ASP A 139 -21.05 -13.32 24.05
N VAL A 140 -19.83 -13.49 24.54
CA VAL A 140 -18.64 -13.40 23.70
C VAL A 140 -18.69 -14.44 22.59
N LEU A 141 -19.03 -15.67 22.95
CA LEU A 141 -19.14 -16.74 21.96
C LEU A 141 -20.25 -16.43 20.95
N ARG A 142 -21.36 -15.94 21.41
CA ARG A 142 -22.48 -15.58 20.54
C ARG A 142 -22.10 -14.45 19.59
N ARG A 143 -21.37 -13.46 20.07
CA ARG A 143 -20.93 -12.37 19.22
C ARG A 143 -20.02 -12.83 18.10
N ILE A 144 -19.21 -13.83 18.36
CA ILE A 144 -18.31 -14.36 17.34
C ILE A 144 -19.07 -15.15 16.30
N GLN A 145 -20.15 -15.82 16.71
CA GLN A 145 -20.97 -16.56 15.77
C GLN A 145 -21.74 -15.66 14.80
N HIS A 146 -21.85 -14.41 15.11
CA HIS A 146 -22.50 -13.43 14.27
C HIS A 146 -21.47 -12.64 13.48
#